data_b6617585a79823b3501b67e0897a4016
#
_entry.id   b6617585a79823b3501b67e0897a4016
#
_cell.length_a   1.000
_cell.length_b   1.000
_cell.length_c   1.000
_cell.angle_alpha   90.00
_cell.angle_beta   90.00
_cell.angle_gamma   90.00
#
_symmetry.space_group_name_H-M   'P 1'
#
loop_
_entity.id
_entity.type
_entity.pdbx_description
1 polymer ?
#
loop_
_entity_poly.entity_id
_entity_poly.type
_entity_poly.pdbx_seq_one_letter_code
_entity_poly.pdbx_strand_id
1 'polypeptide(L)'
;MLLQRLTSVAARGVYLAILFLGASGLSRAESFIYGYPGERSYVVGEEVTLHLSSSLTDVEIEIARIGAETEVVWSKKQIPVREHAVPKTASSHGCDWPSALTIEIPDSWTSGCY
;
A
#
# COMPACT_ATOMS: atom_id res chain seq x y z
N MET A 1 -8.06 -9.62 -7.41
CA MET A 1 -6.90 -8.75 -7.18
C MET A 1 -7.14 -7.99 -5.90
N LEU A 2 -6.25 -8.10 -4.95
CA LEU A 2 -6.50 -7.73 -3.56
C LEU A 2 -6.02 -6.35 -3.26
N LEU A 3 -5.64 -5.47 -3.87
CA LEU A 3 -5.17 -4.15 -3.47
C LEU A 3 -5.42 -3.13 -4.54
N GLN A 4 -6.37 -2.29 -4.29
CA GLN A 4 -6.71 -1.31 -5.30
C GLN A 4 -6.41 0.14 -4.94
N ARG A 5 -6.14 0.45 -3.70
CA ARG A 5 -5.77 1.81 -3.33
C ARG A 5 -4.81 1.83 -2.15
N LEU A 6 -3.62 2.26 -2.42
CA LEU A 6 -2.70 2.74 -1.40
C LEU A 6 -2.90 4.26 -1.32
N THR A 7 -3.59 4.73 -0.29
CA THR A 7 -3.68 6.16 -0.03
C THR A 7 -2.71 6.53 1.07
N SER A 8 -1.86 7.48 0.81
CA SER A 8 -0.91 8.01 1.77
C SER A 8 -1.51 9.22 2.48
N VAL A 9 -1.71 9.10 3.78
CA VAL A 9 -2.11 10.25 4.61
C VAL A 9 -0.97 11.23 4.75
N ALA A 10 0.25 10.76 4.76
CA ALA A 10 1.45 11.61 4.78
C ALA A 10 1.56 12.48 3.51
N ALA A 11 0.97 12.08 2.40
CA ALA A 11 0.93 12.91 1.19
C ALA A 11 0.18 14.23 1.41
N ARG A 12 -0.78 14.29 2.30
CA ARG A 12 -1.47 15.54 2.65
C ARG A 12 -0.58 16.52 3.42
N GLY A 13 0.23 16.00 4.34
CA GLY A 13 1.21 16.82 5.06
C GLY A 13 2.32 17.34 4.15
N VAL A 14 2.79 16.49 3.27
CA VAL A 14 3.79 16.84 2.25
C VAL A 14 3.22 17.86 1.25
N TYR A 15 1.93 17.77 0.91
CA TYR A 15 1.28 18.72 0.01
C TYR A 15 1.22 20.12 0.58
N LEU A 16 0.97 20.28 1.87
CA LEU A 16 0.98 21.57 2.54
C LEU A 16 2.39 22.19 2.63
N ALA A 17 3.40 21.36 2.89
CA ALA A 17 4.80 21.81 2.87
C ALA A 17 5.25 22.22 1.46
N ILE A 18 4.73 21.58 0.43
CA ILE A 18 5.02 21.86 -0.98
C ILE A 18 4.47 23.22 -1.41
N LEU A 19 3.28 23.60 -0.97
CA LEU A 19 2.70 24.91 -1.28
C LEU A 19 3.51 26.06 -0.65
N PHE A 20 4.12 25.83 0.51
CA PHE A 20 4.97 26.80 1.18
C PHE A 20 6.36 26.95 0.56
N LEU A 21 6.91 25.86 0.01
CA LEU A 21 8.23 25.82 -0.63
C LEU A 21 8.18 26.06 -2.14
N GLY A 22 6.97 26.16 -2.71
CA GLY A 22 6.77 26.31 -4.14
C GLY A 22 7.39 27.56 -4.78
N ALA A 23 7.73 28.55 -3.95
CA ALA A 23 8.39 29.78 -4.41
C ALA A 23 9.92 29.69 -4.48
N SER A 24 10.54 28.63 -3.96
CA SER A 24 11.99 28.55 -3.80
C SER A 24 12.73 27.72 -4.87
N GLY A 25 12.03 27.15 -5.86
CA GLY A 25 12.66 26.45 -7.00
C GLY A 25 13.44 25.19 -6.65
N LEU A 26 13.26 24.62 -5.46
CA LEU A 26 13.91 23.37 -5.04
C LEU A 26 13.38 22.17 -5.81
N SER A 27 14.27 21.36 -6.37
CA SER A 27 13.90 20.09 -6.96
C SER A 27 13.30 19.16 -5.90
N ARG A 28 12.19 18.53 -6.22
CA ARG A 28 11.48 17.65 -5.31
C ARG A 28 11.74 16.20 -5.66
N ALA A 29 12.09 15.40 -4.65
CA ALA A 29 11.90 13.98 -4.75
C ALA A 29 10.39 13.70 -4.73
N GLU A 30 9.85 13.07 -5.76
CA GLU A 30 8.46 12.62 -5.76
C GLU A 30 8.27 11.55 -4.71
N SER A 31 7.19 11.66 -3.91
CA SER A 31 6.80 10.62 -3.00
C SER A 31 6.21 9.44 -3.78
N PHE A 32 6.59 8.24 -3.41
CA PHE A 32 6.08 7.04 -4.05
C PHE A 32 5.67 5.99 -3.02
N ILE A 33 4.74 5.13 -3.42
CA ILE A 33 4.34 3.93 -2.69
C ILE A 33 4.21 2.82 -3.71
N TYR A 34 4.93 1.72 -3.46
CA TYR A 34 4.79 0.48 -4.19
C TYR A 34 4.45 -0.64 -3.24
N GLY A 35 3.65 -1.59 -3.70
CA GLY A 35 3.29 -2.73 -2.87
C GLY A 35 2.71 -3.87 -3.67
N TYR A 36 2.79 -5.05 -3.07
CA TYR A 36 2.19 -6.25 -3.61
C TYR A 36 1.77 -7.20 -2.48
N PRO A 37 0.72 -8.00 -2.69
CA PRO A 37 0.35 -9.07 -1.77
C PRO A 37 1.28 -10.27 -1.94
N GLY A 38 1.40 -11.08 -0.90
CA GLY A 38 2.21 -12.29 -0.95
C GLY A 38 1.70 -13.32 -1.96
N GLU A 39 0.38 -13.40 -2.14
CA GLU A 39 -0.28 -14.31 -3.07
C GLU A 39 -1.32 -13.59 -3.92
N ARG A 40 -1.77 -14.25 -4.99
CA ARG A 40 -2.77 -13.69 -5.91
C ARG A 40 -4.21 -13.86 -5.43
N SER A 41 -4.45 -14.86 -4.60
CA SER A 41 -5.76 -15.18 -4.06
C SER A 41 -5.62 -15.75 -2.65
N TYR A 42 -6.65 -15.54 -1.88
CA TYR A 42 -6.72 -16.00 -0.49
C TYR A 42 -8.11 -16.52 -0.20
N VAL A 43 -8.21 -17.41 0.78
CA VAL A 43 -9.50 -17.86 1.33
C VAL A 43 -9.69 -17.33 2.75
N VAL A 44 -10.91 -17.36 3.21
CA VAL A 44 -11.27 -16.96 4.59
C VAL A 44 -10.43 -17.73 5.60
N GLY A 45 -9.93 -17.03 6.59
CA GLY A 45 -9.05 -17.57 7.63
C GLY A 45 -7.56 -17.54 7.28
N GLU A 46 -7.20 -17.28 6.03
CA GLU A 46 -5.80 -17.07 5.65
C GLU A 46 -5.30 -15.66 6.02
N GLU A 47 -4.00 -15.54 6.12
CA GLU A 47 -3.34 -14.26 6.35
C GLU A 47 -2.87 -13.66 5.01
N VAL A 48 -3.27 -12.43 4.76
CA VAL A 48 -2.75 -11.62 3.66
C VAL A 48 -1.50 -10.91 4.14
N THR A 49 -0.38 -11.13 3.49
CA THR A 49 0.84 -10.37 3.72
C THR A 49 0.98 -9.30 2.65
N LEU A 50 1.30 -8.09 3.08
CA LEU A 50 1.56 -6.96 2.19
C LEU A 50 3.02 -6.57 2.26
N HIS A 51 3.66 -6.48 1.11
CA HIS A 51 5.04 -6.09 0.94
C HIS A 51 5.07 -4.68 0.33
N LEU A 52 5.65 -3.73 1.03
CA LEU A 52 5.59 -2.32 0.70
C LEU A 52 6.98 -1.71 0.59
N SER A 53 7.11 -0.77 -0.34
CA SER A 53 8.27 0.11 -0.44
C SER A 53 7.78 1.54 -0.66
N SER A 54 8.27 2.47 0.13
CA SER A 54 7.85 3.85 0.05
C SER A 54 8.95 4.80 0.48
N SER A 55 8.95 5.99 -0.11
CA SER A 55 9.77 7.13 0.34
C SER A 55 9.18 7.80 1.59
N LEU A 56 7.98 7.42 1.99
CA LEU A 56 7.29 7.94 3.18
C LEU A 56 7.69 7.15 4.43
N THR A 57 7.41 7.70 5.60
CA THR A 57 7.65 7.03 6.89
C THR A 57 6.50 6.15 7.31
N ASP A 58 5.29 6.51 6.92
CA ASP A 58 4.07 5.76 7.18
C ASP A 58 3.05 5.93 6.06
N VAL A 59 2.12 5.00 5.97
CA VAL A 59 1.05 4.99 4.98
C VAL A 59 -0.27 4.55 5.60
N GLU A 60 -1.37 4.90 4.93
CA GLU A 60 -2.70 4.34 5.18
C GLU A 60 -3.02 3.30 4.10
N ILE A 61 -3.54 2.17 4.53
CA ILE A 61 -3.97 1.10 3.62
C ILE A 61 -5.46 0.86 3.82
N GLU A 62 -6.19 0.83 2.72
CA GLU A 62 -7.58 0.43 2.65
C GLU A 62 -7.73 -0.82 1.79
N ILE A 63 -8.56 -1.75 2.24
CA ILE A 63 -9.00 -2.88 1.44
C ILE A 63 -10.47 -2.68 1.15
N ALA A 64 -10.82 -2.68 -0.11
CA ALA A 64 -12.18 -2.47 -0.56
C ALA A 64 -12.63 -3.63 -1.45
N ARG A 65 -13.86 -4.09 -1.24
CA ARG A 65 -14.52 -5.02 -2.14
C ARG A 65 -15.07 -4.28 -3.34
N ILE A 66 -14.77 -4.79 -4.51
CA ILE A 66 -15.22 -4.20 -5.77
C ILE A 66 -16.36 -5.03 -6.33
N GLY A 67 -17.52 -4.41 -6.42
CA GLY A 67 -18.73 -4.95 -6.99
C GLY A 67 -19.48 -3.86 -7.76
N ALA A 68 -20.79 -3.91 -7.75
CA ALA A 68 -21.64 -2.83 -8.27
C ALA A 68 -21.33 -1.49 -7.56
N GLU A 69 -21.02 -1.57 -6.29
CA GLU A 69 -20.49 -0.46 -5.48
C GLU A 69 -19.15 -0.89 -4.85
N THR A 70 -18.27 0.07 -4.61
CA THR A 70 -17.02 -0.15 -3.90
C THR A 70 -17.24 0.04 -2.40
N GLU A 71 -16.98 -0.98 -1.61
CA GLU A 71 -17.13 -0.97 -0.17
C GLU A 71 -15.80 -1.20 0.53
N VAL A 72 -15.39 -0.24 1.37
CA VAL A 72 -14.20 -0.40 2.20
C VAL A 72 -14.53 -1.35 3.34
N VAL A 73 -13.84 -2.48 3.40
CA VAL A 73 -14.06 -3.52 4.42
C VAL A 73 -13.00 -3.51 5.51
N TRP A 74 -11.88 -2.86 5.26
CA TRP A 74 -10.80 -2.76 6.22
C TRP A 74 -9.93 -1.54 5.93
N SER A 75 -9.46 -0.87 6.97
CA SER A 75 -8.49 0.22 6.84
C SER A 75 -7.59 0.31 8.07
N LYS A 76 -6.37 0.74 7.86
CA LYS A 76 -5.41 1.02 8.94
C LYS A 76 -4.51 2.18 8.54
N LYS A 77 -4.33 3.09 9.48
CA LYS A 77 -3.45 4.26 9.35
C LYS A 77 -2.12 4.03 10.04
N GLN A 78 -1.15 4.88 9.74
CA GLN A 78 0.16 4.90 10.39
C GLN A 78 0.89 3.54 10.33
N ILE A 79 0.85 2.91 9.17
CA ILE A 79 1.61 1.69 8.92
C ILE A 79 3.04 2.10 8.58
N PRO A 80 4.04 1.71 9.39
CA PRO A 80 5.42 2.08 9.13
C PRO A 80 5.91 1.42 7.84
N VAL A 81 6.56 2.21 7.01
CA VAL A 81 7.13 1.76 5.74
C VAL A 81 8.52 2.35 5.56
N ARG A 82 9.28 1.75 4.68
CA ARG A 82 10.58 2.25 4.23
C ARG A 82 10.79 1.93 2.76
N GLU A 83 11.79 2.55 2.17
CA GLU A 83 12.19 2.24 0.82
C GLU A 83 12.97 0.92 0.77
N HIS A 84 12.61 0.07 -0.19
CA HIS A 84 13.32 -1.15 -0.52
C HIS A 84 13.70 -1.11 -1.99
N ALA A 85 14.92 -1.51 -2.30
CA ALA A 85 15.41 -1.55 -3.67
C ALA A 85 14.70 -2.63 -4.49
N VAL A 86 14.47 -2.34 -5.77
CA VAL A 86 14.01 -3.34 -6.73
C VAL A 86 15.24 -4.11 -7.21
N PRO A 87 15.35 -5.42 -6.94
CA PRO A 87 16.50 -6.20 -7.37
C PRO A 87 16.52 -6.36 -8.89
N LYS A 88 17.69 -6.54 -9.46
CA LYS A 88 17.84 -6.75 -10.91
C LYS A 88 17.12 -7.99 -11.42
N THR A 89 16.87 -8.95 -10.54
CA THR A 89 16.17 -10.20 -10.82
C THR A 89 14.65 -10.13 -10.55
N ALA A 90 14.10 -8.95 -10.30
CA ALA A 90 12.68 -8.78 -9.94
C ALA A 90 11.73 -9.35 -10.99
N SER A 91 12.07 -9.28 -12.27
CA SER A 91 11.24 -9.82 -13.35
C SER A 91 11.11 -11.35 -13.33
N SER A 92 12.08 -12.05 -12.77
CA SER A 92 12.11 -13.51 -12.72
C SER A 92 11.88 -14.10 -11.32
N HIS A 93 12.29 -13.39 -10.27
CA HIS A 93 12.28 -13.88 -8.89
C HIS A 93 11.46 -13.00 -7.94
N GLY A 94 10.86 -11.90 -8.42
CA GLY A 94 10.14 -10.93 -7.60
C GLY A 94 11.09 -10.02 -6.80
N CYS A 95 10.50 -9.09 -6.06
CA CYS A 95 11.25 -8.09 -5.28
C CYS A 95 11.76 -8.62 -3.95
N ASP A 96 11.12 -9.64 -3.40
CA ASP A 96 11.47 -10.27 -2.11
C ASP A 96 11.57 -9.27 -0.95
N TRP A 97 10.68 -8.29 -0.93
CA TRP A 97 10.60 -7.31 0.15
C TRP A 97 10.06 -7.94 1.42
N PRO A 98 10.50 -7.49 2.61
CA PRO A 98 9.94 -7.98 3.85
C PRO A 98 8.45 -7.62 3.97
N SER A 99 7.70 -8.42 4.72
CA SER A 99 6.29 -8.13 5.02
C SER A 99 6.18 -6.87 5.88
N ALA A 100 5.43 -5.88 5.41
CA ALA A 100 5.14 -4.66 6.16
C ALA A 100 3.89 -4.79 7.02
N LEU A 101 2.95 -5.63 6.62
CA LEU A 101 1.66 -5.81 7.27
C LEU A 101 1.12 -7.20 7.01
N THR A 102 0.49 -7.79 8.01
CA THR A 102 -0.24 -9.06 7.90
C THR A 102 -1.67 -8.84 8.39
N ILE A 103 -2.64 -9.29 7.61
CA ILE A 103 -4.07 -9.15 7.88
C ILE A 103 -4.72 -10.52 7.78
N GLU A 104 -5.43 -10.95 8.81
CA GLU A 104 -6.27 -12.14 8.74
C GLU A 104 -7.59 -11.83 8.03
N ILE A 105 -7.98 -12.67 7.08
CA ILE A 105 -9.26 -12.52 6.38
C ILE A 105 -10.38 -13.02 7.26
N PRO A 106 -11.29 -12.12 7.73
CA PRO A 106 -12.38 -12.54 8.60
C PRO A 106 -13.49 -13.28 7.82
N ASP A 107 -14.24 -14.11 8.52
CA ASP A 107 -15.35 -14.89 7.96
C ASP A 107 -16.46 -14.02 7.35
N SER A 108 -16.51 -12.74 7.76
CA SER A 108 -17.51 -11.80 7.27
C SER A 108 -17.27 -11.29 5.86
N TRP A 109 -16.07 -11.50 5.32
CA TRP A 109 -15.78 -11.08 3.95
C TRP A 109 -16.35 -12.08 2.96
N THR A 110 -17.20 -11.60 2.08
CA THR A 110 -17.78 -12.43 1.03
C THR A 110 -16.79 -12.62 -0.12
N SER A 111 -16.92 -13.73 -0.81
CA SER A 111 -16.13 -14.01 -2.01
C SER A 111 -16.27 -12.87 -3.03
N GLY A 112 -15.17 -12.47 -3.64
CA GLY A 112 -15.16 -11.38 -4.60
C GLY A 112 -13.77 -10.83 -4.90
N CYS A 113 -13.75 -9.69 -5.57
CA CYS A 113 -12.55 -8.95 -5.89
C CYS A 113 -12.33 -7.83 -4.86
N TYR A 114 -11.10 -7.74 -4.38
CA TYR A 114 -10.69 -6.72 -3.41
C TYR A 114 -9.50 -5.94 -3.91
#